data_44f97e8958f35c895a08a68e4725b652
#
_entry.id   44f97e8958f35c895a08a68e4725b652
#
_cell.length_a   1.000
_cell.length_b   1.000
_cell.length_c   1.000
_cell.angle_alpha   90.00
_cell.angle_beta   90.00
_cell.angle_gamma   90.00
#
_symmetry.space_group_name_H-M   'P 1'
#
loop_
_entity.id
_entity.type
_entity.pdbx_description
1 polymer ?
#
loop_
_entity_poly.entity_id
_entity_poly.type
_entity_poly.pdbx_seq_one_letter_code
_entity_poly.pdbx_strand_id
1 'polypeptide(L)'
;SRGLGDVYKRQDVRQTIAESLNRRFGTHFNHTNIVMTVGAAGGLNTIFKTLLNPGEEVMTFAPFFGEYRNYVSNFGGKLVVVSPNTVDFQPKLDEFEAKITPKTRAVIVNNPNNPTGVVYSEDTIKKMAAIMDKKQKEYGTEIYLIADEPYRELAYDGVDVPYLTKYYDNTIVGYSYSKSLSLPGERIGYLVIPDEVTDSEDVKSAASVATRILGFVNAPSLMQRVVAKCVDAQVNLEAYDKNRKAIYEGLTKLGFECVKPEGAFYLFVKSPVEDETVFCEAAKKHNILMVPASS
;
A
#
# COMPACT_ATOMS: atom_id res chain seq x y z
N SER A 1 27.36 -28.91 -1.17
CA SER A 1 26.89 -28.00 -2.21
C SER A 1 25.61 -27.34 -1.71
N ARG A 2 25.65 -26.06 -1.36
CA ARG A 2 24.45 -25.28 -1.10
C ARG A 2 23.68 -25.20 -2.42
N GLY A 3 22.47 -25.77 -2.47
CA GLY A 3 21.70 -25.80 -3.70
C GLY A 3 21.38 -24.42 -4.26
N LEU A 4 21.28 -24.29 -5.57
CA LEU A 4 20.93 -23.02 -6.24
C LEU A 4 19.64 -22.38 -5.71
N GLY A 5 18.75 -23.16 -5.09
CA GLY A 5 17.53 -22.66 -4.43
C GLY A 5 17.80 -21.68 -3.28
N ASP A 6 18.88 -21.86 -2.52
CA ASP A 6 19.23 -21.00 -1.39
C ASP A 6 19.81 -19.64 -1.82
N VAL A 7 20.26 -19.52 -3.06
CA VAL A 7 20.79 -18.26 -3.60
C VAL A 7 19.68 -17.24 -3.88
N TYR A 8 18.49 -17.72 -4.23
CA TYR A 8 17.38 -16.88 -4.64
C TYR A 8 16.41 -16.53 -3.49
N LYS A 9 16.19 -17.45 -2.54
CA LYS A 9 15.31 -17.25 -1.39
C LYS A 9 16.15 -17.12 -0.12
N ARG A 10 16.71 -15.93 0.09
CA ARG A 10 17.57 -15.67 1.25
C ARG A 10 16.76 -15.70 2.55
N GLN A 11 16.79 -16.83 3.20
CA GLN A 11 16.12 -17.04 4.49
C GLN A 11 16.64 -16.09 5.56
N ASP A 12 17.96 -15.85 5.59
CA ASP A 12 18.62 -14.93 6.51
C ASP A 12 18.07 -13.49 6.39
N VAL A 13 17.94 -12.99 5.17
CA VAL A 13 17.37 -11.65 4.91
C VAL A 13 15.91 -11.57 5.35
N ARG A 14 15.12 -12.55 4.97
CA ARG A 14 13.69 -12.59 5.33
C ARG A 14 13.48 -12.66 6.83
N GLN A 15 14.32 -13.43 7.52
CA GLN A 15 14.30 -13.52 8.99
C GLN A 15 14.64 -12.16 9.62
N THR A 16 15.67 -11.46 9.13
CA THR A 16 16.02 -10.12 9.61
C THR A 16 14.86 -9.12 9.43
N ILE A 17 14.15 -9.17 8.30
CA ILE A 17 12.97 -8.31 8.06
C ILE A 17 11.86 -8.67 9.05
N ALA A 18 11.54 -9.95 9.23
CA ALA A 18 10.52 -10.40 10.16
C ALA A 18 10.81 -9.95 11.60
N GLU A 19 12.05 -10.09 12.05
CA GLU A 19 12.49 -9.66 13.39
C GLU A 19 12.36 -8.13 13.57
N SER A 20 12.69 -7.34 12.56
CA SER A 20 12.48 -5.89 12.60
C SER A 20 10.99 -5.55 12.73
N LEU A 21 10.13 -6.19 11.95
CA LEU A 21 8.68 -5.99 12.05
C LEU A 21 8.15 -6.37 13.43
N ASN A 22 8.61 -7.50 13.98
CA ASN A 22 8.21 -7.95 15.31
C ASN A 22 8.59 -6.95 16.41
N ARG A 23 9.81 -6.39 16.36
CA ARG A 23 10.25 -5.35 17.31
C ARG A 23 9.42 -4.07 17.18
N ARG A 24 9.10 -3.66 15.95
CA ARG A 24 8.40 -2.39 15.66
C ARG A 24 6.91 -2.47 15.98
N PHE A 25 6.28 -3.60 15.70
CA PHE A 25 4.82 -3.71 15.72
C PHE A 25 4.29 -4.73 16.72
N GLY A 26 5.17 -5.47 17.42
CA GLY A 26 4.76 -6.51 18.38
C GLY A 26 4.08 -7.69 17.71
N THR A 27 4.53 -8.06 16.51
CA THR A 27 4.07 -9.23 15.74
C THR A 27 4.95 -10.45 16.02
N HIS A 28 4.63 -11.60 15.41
CA HIS A 28 5.34 -12.88 15.62
C HIS A 28 5.75 -13.54 14.29
N PHE A 29 6.12 -12.74 13.31
CA PHE A 29 6.52 -13.22 11.99
C PHE A 29 7.87 -13.92 12.01
N ASN A 30 8.07 -14.80 11.04
CA ASN A 30 9.33 -15.46 10.74
C ASN A 30 9.59 -15.40 9.22
N HIS A 31 10.69 -15.96 8.78
CA HIS A 31 11.10 -15.92 7.37
C HIS A 31 10.09 -16.55 6.39
N THR A 32 9.19 -17.44 6.85
CA THR A 32 8.17 -18.04 5.99
C THR A 32 7.05 -17.07 5.65
N ASN A 33 6.80 -16.09 6.52
CA ASN A 33 5.81 -15.05 6.30
C ASN A 33 6.26 -13.98 5.28
N ILE A 34 7.55 -13.93 4.93
CA ILE A 34 8.13 -12.89 4.07
C ILE A 34 8.38 -13.42 2.65
N VAL A 35 7.85 -12.72 1.65
CA VAL A 35 8.13 -12.96 0.22
C VAL A 35 8.80 -11.73 -0.36
N MET A 36 10.07 -11.85 -0.80
CA MET A 36 10.80 -10.75 -1.42
C MET A 36 10.25 -10.44 -2.80
N THR A 37 10.08 -9.15 -3.11
CA THR A 37 9.46 -8.68 -4.36
C THR A 37 10.29 -7.61 -5.06
N VAL A 38 10.00 -7.37 -6.35
CA VAL A 38 10.60 -6.28 -7.13
C VAL A 38 9.84 -4.98 -6.91
N GLY A 39 9.90 -4.47 -5.67
CA GLY A 39 9.16 -3.31 -5.19
C GLY A 39 7.69 -3.63 -4.91
N ALA A 40 6.91 -2.61 -4.52
CA ALA A 40 5.48 -2.75 -4.23
C ALA A 40 4.67 -3.19 -5.46
N ALA A 41 4.97 -2.64 -6.64
CA ALA A 41 4.28 -3.01 -7.89
C ALA A 41 4.38 -4.52 -8.18
N GLY A 42 5.59 -5.10 -8.06
CA GLY A 42 5.79 -6.54 -8.19
C GLY A 42 5.04 -7.33 -7.10
N GLY A 43 5.01 -6.80 -5.88
CA GLY A 43 4.26 -7.38 -4.76
C GLY A 43 2.76 -7.42 -5.02
N LEU A 44 2.17 -6.31 -5.42
CA LEU A 44 0.73 -6.23 -5.73
C LEU A 44 0.33 -7.16 -6.89
N ASN A 45 1.12 -7.18 -7.98
CA ASN A 45 0.88 -8.13 -9.07
C ASN A 45 1.00 -9.58 -8.61
N THR A 46 1.95 -9.89 -7.72
CA THR A 46 2.07 -11.23 -7.10
C THR A 46 0.81 -11.60 -6.31
N ILE A 47 0.31 -10.68 -5.46
CA ILE A 47 -0.90 -10.91 -4.65
C ILE A 47 -2.11 -11.14 -5.57
N PHE A 48 -2.35 -10.28 -6.56
CA PHE A 48 -3.52 -10.42 -7.42
C PHE A 48 -3.42 -11.65 -8.32
N LYS A 49 -2.22 -12.03 -8.78
CA LYS A 49 -2.01 -13.31 -9.47
C LYS A 49 -2.31 -14.51 -8.58
N THR A 50 -2.06 -14.38 -7.28
CA THR A 50 -2.31 -15.44 -6.30
C THR A 50 -3.79 -15.59 -5.95
N LEU A 51 -4.50 -14.46 -5.76
CA LEU A 51 -5.83 -14.45 -5.14
C LEU A 51 -6.99 -14.36 -6.13
N LEU A 52 -6.78 -13.71 -7.31
CA LEU A 52 -7.91 -13.38 -8.19
C LEU A 52 -8.23 -14.48 -9.19
N ASN A 53 -9.52 -14.75 -9.29
CA ASN A 53 -10.13 -15.40 -10.45
C ASN A 53 -10.78 -14.35 -11.37
N PRO A 54 -10.91 -14.64 -12.68
CA PRO A 54 -11.60 -13.73 -13.60
C PRO A 54 -13.02 -13.39 -13.15
N GLY A 55 -13.32 -12.08 -13.14
CA GLY A 55 -14.63 -11.55 -12.73
C GLY A 55 -14.78 -11.26 -11.23
N GLU A 56 -13.79 -11.60 -10.39
CA GLU A 56 -13.78 -11.19 -8.99
C GLU A 56 -13.47 -9.70 -8.85
N GLU A 57 -13.88 -9.13 -7.73
CA GLU A 57 -13.82 -7.70 -7.47
C GLU A 57 -12.74 -7.37 -6.44
N VAL A 58 -12.02 -6.28 -6.69
CA VAL A 58 -11.09 -5.67 -5.75
C VAL A 58 -11.56 -4.26 -5.47
N MET A 59 -11.71 -3.91 -4.20
CA MET A 59 -12.17 -2.58 -3.79
C MET A 59 -11.00 -1.67 -3.44
N THR A 60 -11.18 -0.36 -3.65
CA THR A 60 -10.29 0.69 -3.17
C THR A 60 -11.05 1.98 -2.91
N PHE A 61 -10.42 2.95 -2.27
CA PHE A 61 -11.02 4.22 -1.87
C PHE A 61 -10.43 5.37 -2.69
N ALA A 62 -11.29 6.14 -3.35
CA ALA A 62 -10.84 7.31 -4.10
C ALA A 62 -10.49 8.48 -3.16
N PRO A 63 -9.48 9.30 -3.52
CA PRO A 63 -8.56 9.11 -4.64
C PRO A 63 -7.51 8.03 -4.31
N PHE A 64 -6.99 7.36 -5.31
CA PHE A 64 -6.07 6.23 -5.16
C PHE A 64 -4.98 6.22 -6.22
N PHE A 65 -3.95 5.42 -6.03
CA PHE A 65 -2.87 5.23 -6.99
C PHE A 65 -3.40 4.57 -8.27
N GLY A 66 -3.39 5.29 -9.39
CA GLY A 66 -4.05 4.93 -10.65
C GLY A 66 -3.71 3.53 -11.18
N GLU A 67 -2.46 3.05 -10.95
CA GLU A 67 -2.00 1.75 -11.41
C GLU A 67 -2.76 0.56 -10.80
N TYR A 68 -3.51 0.73 -9.72
CA TYR A 68 -4.35 -0.36 -9.19
C TYR A 68 -5.35 -0.87 -10.22
N ARG A 69 -5.85 -0.02 -11.13
CA ARG A 69 -6.73 -0.43 -12.24
C ARG A 69 -6.04 -1.47 -13.11
N ASN A 70 -4.80 -1.18 -13.49
CA ASN A 70 -4.00 -2.04 -14.35
C ASN A 70 -3.65 -3.34 -13.63
N TYR A 71 -3.19 -3.27 -12.37
CA TYR A 71 -2.80 -4.47 -11.62
C TYR A 71 -3.95 -5.44 -11.40
N VAL A 72 -5.16 -4.95 -11.14
CA VAL A 72 -6.35 -5.76 -10.97
C VAL A 72 -6.82 -6.33 -12.31
N SER A 73 -6.88 -5.51 -13.36
CA SER A 73 -7.35 -5.94 -14.68
C SER A 73 -6.42 -6.93 -15.36
N ASN A 74 -5.11 -6.90 -15.06
CA ASN A 74 -4.13 -7.85 -15.58
C ASN A 74 -4.49 -9.32 -15.28
N PHE A 75 -5.24 -9.55 -14.22
CA PHE A 75 -5.66 -10.89 -13.78
C PHE A 75 -7.16 -11.13 -13.93
N GLY A 76 -7.82 -10.34 -14.76
CA GLY A 76 -9.25 -10.47 -15.05
C GLY A 76 -10.17 -9.99 -13.92
N GLY A 77 -9.62 -9.32 -12.91
CA GLY A 77 -10.39 -8.72 -11.82
C GLY A 77 -11.04 -7.39 -12.23
N LYS A 78 -12.01 -6.96 -11.44
CA LYS A 78 -12.72 -5.68 -11.60
C LYS A 78 -12.43 -4.78 -10.41
N LEU A 79 -11.92 -3.57 -10.65
CA LEU A 79 -11.75 -2.58 -9.60
C LEU A 79 -13.08 -1.91 -9.27
N VAL A 80 -13.49 -1.97 -8.00
CA VAL A 80 -14.68 -1.30 -7.44
C VAL A 80 -14.20 -0.16 -6.57
N VAL A 81 -14.62 1.06 -6.90
CA VAL A 81 -14.13 2.27 -6.23
C VAL A 81 -15.21 2.80 -5.28
N VAL A 82 -14.82 3.04 -4.02
CA VAL A 82 -15.60 3.81 -3.05
C VAL A 82 -15.35 5.29 -3.29
N SER A 83 -16.41 6.09 -3.37
CA SER A 83 -16.33 7.52 -3.68
C SER A 83 -15.52 8.29 -2.63
N PRO A 84 -14.82 9.38 -3.02
CA PRO A 84 -14.01 10.13 -2.08
C PRO A 84 -14.86 10.86 -1.04
N ASN A 85 -14.39 10.86 0.21
CA ASN A 85 -14.83 11.83 1.20
C ASN A 85 -13.92 13.05 1.10
N THR A 86 -14.40 14.12 0.50
CA THR A 86 -13.59 15.31 0.22
C THR A 86 -13.35 16.21 1.45
N VAL A 87 -13.95 15.87 2.60
CA VAL A 87 -13.77 16.63 3.85
C VAL A 87 -12.44 16.29 4.52
N ASP A 88 -12.14 14.99 4.65
CA ASP A 88 -10.97 14.50 5.37
C ASP A 88 -10.27 13.30 4.68
N PHE A 89 -10.81 12.84 3.56
CA PHE A 89 -10.37 11.67 2.80
C PHE A 89 -10.31 10.35 3.59
N GLN A 90 -10.99 10.28 4.74
CA GLN A 90 -11.24 8.99 5.39
C GLN A 90 -12.24 8.17 4.55
N PRO A 91 -12.15 6.83 4.55
CA PRO A 91 -13.08 5.96 3.84
C PRO A 91 -14.56 6.21 4.18
N LYS A 92 -15.41 6.28 3.17
CA LYS A 92 -16.88 6.29 3.34
C LYS A 92 -17.37 4.87 3.67
N LEU A 93 -17.50 4.57 4.94
CA LEU A 93 -17.76 3.20 5.42
C LEU A 93 -19.13 2.68 5.00
N ASP A 94 -20.17 3.52 4.96
CA ASP A 94 -21.52 3.11 4.53
C ASP A 94 -21.52 2.70 3.05
N GLU A 95 -20.87 3.47 2.19
CA GLU A 95 -20.71 3.15 0.78
C GLU A 95 -19.82 1.92 0.58
N PHE A 96 -18.75 1.80 1.37
CA PHE A 96 -17.89 0.63 1.38
C PHE A 96 -18.68 -0.64 1.66
N GLU A 97 -19.45 -0.66 2.75
CA GLU A 97 -20.29 -1.81 3.11
C GLU A 97 -21.30 -2.15 2.01
N ALA A 98 -21.96 -1.13 1.46
CA ALA A 98 -22.99 -1.30 0.43
C ALA A 98 -22.44 -1.85 -0.89
N LYS A 99 -21.14 -1.60 -1.20
CA LYS A 99 -20.50 -2.06 -2.44
C LYS A 99 -19.85 -3.44 -2.35
N ILE A 100 -19.73 -4.02 -1.15
CA ILE A 100 -19.21 -5.39 -1.00
C ILE A 100 -20.25 -6.38 -1.55
N THR A 101 -19.79 -7.29 -2.41
CA THR A 101 -20.61 -8.34 -3.04
C THR A 101 -20.01 -9.72 -2.79
N PRO A 102 -20.72 -10.82 -3.09
CA PRO A 102 -20.13 -12.18 -3.05
C PRO A 102 -18.92 -12.38 -3.98
N LYS A 103 -18.67 -11.45 -4.89
CA LYS A 103 -17.49 -11.44 -5.77
C LYS A 103 -16.31 -10.65 -5.21
N THR A 104 -16.50 -9.91 -4.13
CA THR A 104 -15.44 -9.12 -3.52
C THR A 104 -14.39 -10.05 -2.94
N ARG A 105 -13.18 -10.05 -3.53
CA ARG A 105 -12.06 -10.89 -3.10
C ARG A 105 -11.05 -10.13 -2.26
N ALA A 106 -10.83 -8.85 -2.53
CA ALA A 106 -9.84 -8.06 -1.80
C ALA A 106 -10.24 -6.59 -1.67
N VAL A 107 -9.66 -5.94 -0.66
CA VAL A 107 -9.75 -4.49 -0.42
C VAL A 107 -8.33 -3.95 -0.33
N ILE A 108 -7.99 -2.96 -1.15
CA ILE A 108 -6.68 -2.28 -1.09
C ILE A 108 -6.80 -1.07 -0.17
N VAL A 109 -5.91 -1.00 0.81
CA VAL A 109 -5.72 0.15 1.70
C VAL A 109 -4.28 0.64 1.56
N ASN A 110 -4.11 1.85 1.03
CA ASN A 110 -2.82 2.54 0.96
C ASN A 110 -2.73 3.55 2.11
N ASN A 111 -1.89 3.26 3.10
CA ASN A 111 -1.83 4.05 4.33
C ASN A 111 -0.36 4.19 4.82
N PRO A 112 0.19 5.42 4.90
CA PRO A 112 -0.35 6.72 4.47
C PRO A 112 -0.72 6.77 2.99
N ASN A 113 -1.73 7.56 2.64
CA ASN A 113 -2.37 7.50 1.34
C ASN A 113 -1.64 8.30 0.25
N ASN A 114 -1.51 7.71 -0.91
CA ASN A 114 -1.19 8.36 -2.18
C ASN A 114 -2.49 8.46 -3.00
N PRO A 115 -2.99 9.67 -3.33
CA PRO A 115 -2.28 10.95 -3.38
C PRO A 115 -2.63 11.95 -2.26
N THR A 116 -3.45 11.60 -1.28
CA THR A 116 -4.01 12.58 -0.34
C THR A 116 -3.07 12.99 0.79
N GLY A 117 -2.11 12.12 1.15
CA GLY A 117 -1.25 12.32 2.31
C GLY A 117 -1.95 12.09 3.65
N VAL A 118 -3.21 11.68 3.68
CA VAL A 118 -3.91 11.38 4.93
C VAL A 118 -3.50 10.02 5.49
N VAL A 119 -3.62 9.86 6.81
CA VAL A 119 -3.49 8.59 7.51
C VAL A 119 -4.88 8.14 7.94
N TYR A 120 -5.26 6.91 7.55
CA TYR A 120 -6.52 6.34 8.03
C TYR A 120 -6.40 6.02 9.52
N SER A 121 -7.37 6.51 10.29
CA SER A 121 -7.36 6.35 11.74
C SER A 121 -7.54 4.89 12.18
N GLU A 122 -7.06 4.58 13.37
CA GLU A 122 -7.26 3.26 13.98
C GLU A 122 -8.76 2.90 14.07
N ASP A 123 -9.61 3.87 14.42
CA ASP A 123 -11.06 3.69 14.48
C ASP A 123 -11.65 3.34 13.09
N THR A 124 -11.21 4.03 12.05
CA THR A 124 -11.59 3.73 10.66
C THR A 124 -11.20 2.31 10.28
N ILE A 125 -9.97 1.89 10.59
CA ILE A 125 -9.48 0.53 10.29
C ILE A 125 -10.27 -0.53 11.04
N LYS A 126 -10.56 -0.34 12.33
CA LYS A 126 -11.39 -1.25 13.13
C LYS A 126 -12.79 -1.42 12.55
N LYS A 127 -13.42 -0.33 12.14
CA LYS A 127 -14.74 -0.36 11.50
C LYS A 127 -14.72 -1.07 10.15
N MET A 128 -13.70 -0.83 9.34
CA MET A 128 -13.50 -1.55 8.07
C MET A 128 -13.35 -3.05 8.30
N ALA A 129 -12.53 -3.47 9.27
CA ALA A 129 -12.34 -4.86 9.64
C ALA A 129 -13.67 -5.51 10.05
N ALA A 130 -14.45 -4.86 10.91
CA ALA A 130 -15.76 -5.35 11.35
C ALA A 130 -16.77 -5.51 10.19
N ILE A 131 -16.75 -4.57 9.22
CA ILE A 131 -17.57 -4.67 7.99
C ILE A 131 -17.14 -5.88 7.16
N MET A 132 -15.85 -6.07 6.94
CA MET A 132 -15.34 -7.22 6.17
C MET A 132 -15.67 -8.54 6.85
N ASP A 133 -15.47 -8.66 8.16
CA ASP A 133 -15.85 -9.85 8.94
C ASP A 133 -17.33 -10.20 8.83
N LYS A 134 -18.18 -9.18 8.94
CA LYS A 134 -19.63 -9.34 8.76
C LYS A 134 -19.95 -9.87 7.37
N LYS A 135 -19.36 -9.29 6.34
CA LYS A 135 -19.63 -9.63 4.93
C LYS A 135 -19.08 -10.99 4.53
N GLN A 136 -17.91 -11.38 5.04
CA GLN A 136 -17.40 -12.75 4.87
C GLN A 136 -18.38 -13.79 5.42
N LYS A 137 -18.89 -13.56 6.62
CA LYS A 137 -19.89 -14.45 7.24
C LYS A 137 -21.21 -14.48 6.47
N GLU A 138 -21.66 -13.30 5.97
CA GLU A 138 -22.89 -13.17 5.20
C GLU A 138 -22.83 -13.95 3.87
N TYR A 139 -21.70 -13.87 3.18
CA TYR A 139 -21.56 -14.45 1.82
C TYR A 139 -20.86 -15.83 1.80
N GLY A 140 -20.22 -16.23 2.89
CA GLY A 140 -19.45 -17.46 2.93
C GLY A 140 -18.21 -17.42 2.01
N THR A 141 -17.63 -16.24 1.82
CA THR A 141 -16.45 -16.00 0.96
C THR A 141 -15.37 -15.26 1.72
N GLU A 142 -14.11 -15.52 1.37
CA GLU A 142 -12.97 -14.83 1.98
C GLU A 142 -12.73 -13.47 1.31
N ILE A 143 -12.51 -12.43 2.14
CA ILE A 143 -12.12 -11.09 1.70
C ILE A 143 -10.74 -10.78 2.29
N TYR A 144 -9.76 -10.50 1.45
CA TYR A 144 -8.41 -10.17 1.86
C TYR A 144 -8.22 -8.66 1.95
N LEU A 145 -7.58 -8.19 3.02
CA LEU A 145 -7.13 -6.80 3.13
C LEU A 145 -5.69 -6.70 2.61
N ILE A 146 -5.49 -5.91 1.57
CA ILE A 146 -4.17 -5.67 0.98
C ILE A 146 -3.68 -4.31 1.47
N ALA A 147 -2.76 -4.34 2.43
CA ALA A 147 -2.13 -3.15 2.97
C ALA A 147 -0.94 -2.74 2.08
N ASP A 148 -1.10 -1.70 1.26
CA ASP A 148 -0.03 -1.13 0.46
C ASP A 148 0.66 -0.01 1.25
N GLU A 149 1.86 -0.28 1.78
CA GLU A 149 2.50 0.54 2.81
C GLU A 149 3.87 1.14 2.41
N PRO A 150 4.08 1.64 1.20
CA PRO A 150 5.39 2.18 0.81
C PRO A 150 5.75 3.48 1.53
N TYR A 151 4.80 4.12 2.21
CA TYR A 151 4.96 5.42 2.90
C TYR A 151 4.91 5.33 4.42
N ARG A 152 4.90 4.14 5.01
CA ARG A 152 4.72 3.92 6.45
C ARG A 152 5.64 4.76 7.32
N GLU A 153 6.90 4.92 6.95
CA GLU A 153 7.89 5.71 7.70
C GLU A 153 7.75 7.23 7.51
N LEU A 154 6.93 7.65 6.55
CA LEU A 154 6.65 9.06 6.29
C LEU A 154 5.34 9.45 6.98
N ALA A 155 5.34 9.55 8.28
CA ALA A 155 4.24 10.08 9.10
C ALA A 155 4.75 11.25 9.93
N TYR A 156 3.96 12.30 10.05
CA TYR A 156 4.34 13.59 10.63
C TYR A 156 3.54 13.89 11.89
N ASP A 157 3.99 14.89 12.64
CA ASP A 157 3.30 15.41 13.82
C ASP A 157 2.96 14.34 14.88
N GLY A 158 3.72 13.23 14.92
CA GLY A 158 3.50 12.13 15.87
C GLY A 158 2.28 11.25 15.56
N VAL A 159 1.73 11.34 14.34
CA VAL A 159 0.62 10.50 13.92
C VAL A 159 1.06 9.03 13.86
N ASP A 160 0.30 8.16 14.53
CA ASP A 160 0.51 6.72 14.48
C ASP A 160 -0.16 6.13 13.23
N VAL A 161 0.61 5.31 12.50
CA VAL A 161 0.10 4.58 11.32
C VAL A 161 -0.28 3.18 11.75
N PRO A 162 -1.57 2.81 11.79
CA PRO A 162 -1.99 1.49 12.23
C PRO A 162 -1.34 0.38 11.40
N TYR A 163 -0.85 -0.69 12.06
CA TYR A 163 -0.34 -1.87 11.36
C TYR A 163 -1.49 -2.86 11.16
N LEU A 164 -1.95 -3.00 9.93
CA LEU A 164 -3.27 -3.53 9.63
C LEU A 164 -3.47 -5.01 10.02
N THR A 165 -2.41 -5.79 10.07
CA THR A 165 -2.46 -7.21 10.52
C THR A 165 -2.94 -7.37 11.97
N LYS A 166 -2.92 -6.29 12.77
CA LYS A 166 -3.41 -6.30 14.15
C LYS A 166 -4.94 -6.17 14.26
N TYR A 167 -5.60 -5.84 13.17
CA TYR A 167 -7.03 -5.50 13.18
C TYR A 167 -7.87 -6.45 12.33
N TYR A 168 -7.25 -7.17 11.41
CA TYR A 168 -7.94 -8.08 10.52
C TYR A 168 -7.03 -9.23 10.10
N ASP A 169 -7.45 -10.47 10.36
CA ASP A 169 -6.61 -11.66 10.19
C ASP A 169 -6.23 -11.91 8.71
N ASN A 170 -7.17 -11.74 7.78
CA ASN A 170 -6.93 -11.90 6.35
C ASN A 170 -6.19 -10.70 5.73
N THR A 171 -5.14 -10.19 6.39
CA THR A 171 -4.34 -9.06 5.91
C THR A 171 -3.02 -9.51 5.31
N ILE A 172 -2.75 -9.09 4.06
CA ILE A 172 -1.45 -9.23 3.41
C ILE A 172 -0.83 -7.84 3.25
N VAL A 173 0.39 -7.66 3.73
CA VAL A 173 1.09 -6.37 3.66
C VAL A 173 2.05 -6.36 2.47
N GLY A 174 1.96 -5.33 1.63
CA GLY A 174 2.92 -5.01 0.59
C GLY A 174 3.77 -3.80 0.98
N TYR A 175 5.09 -3.96 0.97
CA TYR A 175 6.04 -2.93 1.36
C TYR A 175 7.11 -2.71 0.29
N SER A 176 7.63 -1.48 0.22
CA SER A 176 8.73 -1.12 -0.68
C SER A 176 9.76 -0.24 0.01
N TYR A 177 11.02 -0.53 -0.23
CA TYR A 177 12.14 0.32 0.21
C TYR A 177 12.37 1.55 -0.71
N SER A 178 11.52 1.75 -1.70
CA SER A 178 11.61 2.89 -2.63
C SER A 178 11.59 4.25 -1.94
N LYS A 179 10.89 4.36 -0.81
CA LYS A 179 10.70 5.62 -0.09
C LYS A 179 11.52 5.65 1.20
N SER A 180 11.44 4.61 2.02
CA SER A 180 12.14 4.54 3.30
C SER A 180 13.67 4.56 3.18
N LEU A 181 14.24 3.96 2.13
CA LEU A 181 15.68 3.94 1.88
C LEU A 181 16.09 4.72 0.62
N SER A 182 15.16 5.45 -0.02
CA SER A 182 15.42 6.18 -1.28
C SER A 182 16.01 5.28 -2.40
N LEU A 183 15.49 4.06 -2.53
CA LEU A 183 15.93 3.05 -3.48
C LEU A 183 14.87 2.71 -4.56
N PRO A 184 14.22 3.70 -5.22
CA PRO A 184 13.15 3.40 -6.16
C PRO A 184 13.64 2.64 -7.41
N GLY A 185 14.87 2.90 -7.87
CA GLY A 185 15.47 2.26 -9.02
C GLY A 185 15.90 0.82 -8.79
N GLU A 186 16.15 0.44 -7.53
CA GLU A 186 16.67 -0.88 -7.17
C GLU A 186 15.59 -1.97 -7.12
N ARG A 187 14.33 -1.60 -7.22
CA ARG A 187 13.18 -2.51 -7.29
C ARG A 187 13.17 -3.56 -6.19
N ILE A 188 13.20 -3.12 -4.94
CA ILE A 188 13.23 -4.00 -3.77
C ILE A 188 12.09 -3.71 -2.80
N GLY A 189 11.41 -4.77 -2.40
CA GLY A 189 10.29 -4.76 -1.46
C GLY A 189 10.00 -6.16 -0.93
N TYR A 190 8.92 -6.31 -0.21
CA TYR A 190 8.46 -7.59 0.29
C TYR A 190 6.95 -7.62 0.51
N LEU A 191 6.40 -8.84 0.57
CA LEU A 191 5.08 -9.11 1.12
C LEU A 191 5.22 -9.74 2.51
N VAL A 192 4.29 -9.43 3.39
CA VAL A 192 4.05 -10.19 4.62
C VAL A 192 2.75 -10.95 4.45
N ILE A 193 2.81 -12.26 4.58
CA ILE A 193 1.64 -13.15 4.59
C ILE A 193 1.61 -13.82 5.97
N PRO A 194 0.88 -13.28 6.94
CA PRO A 194 0.74 -13.84 8.29
C PRO A 194 0.18 -15.26 8.30
N ASP A 195 0.40 -15.97 9.38
CA ASP A 195 -0.14 -17.33 9.55
C ASP A 195 -1.65 -17.31 9.84
N GLU A 196 -2.18 -16.18 10.30
CA GLU A 196 -3.60 -15.92 10.54
C GLU A 196 -4.43 -15.81 9.25
N VAL A 197 -3.78 -15.55 8.12
CA VAL A 197 -4.45 -15.50 6.81
C VAL A 197 -5.09 -16.86 6.49
N THR A 198 -6.35 -16.86 6.07
CA THR A 198 -7.04 -18.08 5.63
C THR A 198 -6.22 -18.77 4.54
N ASP A 199 -6.02 -20.08 4.68
CA ASP A 199 -5.21 -20.91 3.79
C ASP A 199 -3.76 -20.38 3.60
N SER A 200 -3.16 -19.83 4.69
CA SER A 200 -1.89 -19.10 4.64
C SER A 200 -0.76 -19.85 3.95
N GLU A 201 -0.64 -21.17 4.17
CA GLU A 201 0.41 -21.99 3.55
C GLU A 201 0.22 -22.11 2.03
N ASP A 202 -1.02 -22.26 1.58
CA ASP A 202 -1.35 -22.30 0.15
C ASP A 202 -1.13 -20.92 -0.49
N VAL A 203 -1.53 -19.84 0.19
CA VAL A 203 -1.31 -18.46 -0.28
C VAL A 203 0.19 -18.15 -0.38
N LYS A 204 1.01 -18.53 0.60
CA LYS A 204 2.49 -18.39 0.58
C LYS A 204 3.11 -19.18 -0.58
N SER A 205 2.66 -20.43 -0.76
CA SER A 205 3.11 -21.30 -1.84
C SER A 205 2.73 -20.72 -3.21
N ALA A 206 1.48 -20.31 -3.39
CA ALA A 206 0.98 -19.70 -4.62
C ALA A 206 1.68 -18.37 -4.93
N ALA A 207 1.95 -17.51 -3.93
CA ALA A 207 2.73 -16.29 -4.10
C ALA A 207 4.15 -16.58 -4.59
N SER A 208 4.79 -17.62 -4.06
CA SER A 208 6.10 -18.08 -4.54
C SER A 208 6.09 -18.57 -5.99
N VAL A 209 5.01 -19.22 -6.42
CA VAL A 209 4.81 -19.62 -7.83
C VAL A 209 4.51 -18.38 -8.68
N ALA A 210 3.66 -17.47 -8.20
CA ALA A 210 3.30 -16.25 -8.91
C ALA A 210 4.53 -15.39 -9.25
N THR A 211 5.50 -15.20 -8.33
CA THR A 211 6.73 -14.47 -8.65
C THR A 211 7.51 -15.08 -9.80
N ARG A 212 7.48 -16.41 -9.96
CA ARG A 212 8.17 -17.12 -11.03
C ARG A 212 7.48 -16.98 -12.37
N ILE A 213 6.16 -17.18 -12.41
CA ILE A 213 5.39 -17.10 -13.66
C ILE A 213 5.20 -15.67 -14.14
N LEU A 214 5.30 -14.66 -13.27
CA LEU A 214 5.36 -13.25 -13.63
C LEU A 214 6.72 -12.84 -14.22
N GLY A 215 7.72 -13.72 -14.18
CA GLY A 215 8.99 -13.57 -14.89
C GLY A 215 10.11 -12.90 -14.09
N PHE A 216 9.86 -12.31 -12.92
CA PHE A 216 10.93 -11.70 -12.12
C PHE A 216 11.54 -12.64 -11.07
N VAL A 217 10.92 -13.77 -10.77
CA VAL A 217 11.40 -14.87 -9.92
C VAL A 217 11.70 -14.46 -8.49
N ASN A 218 12.50 -13.41 -8.27
CA ASN A 218 12.93 -12.88 -6.98
C ASN A 218 13.37 -11.42 -7.09
N ALA A 219 13.43 -10.74 -5.94
CA ALA A 219 14.11 -9.45 -5.86
C ALA A 219 15.63 -9.60 -6.09
N PRO A 220 16.33 -8.53 -6.56
CA PRO A 220 17.76 -8.56 -6.80
C PRO A 220 18.56 -9.02 -5.57
N SER A 221 19.35 -10.07 -5.70
CA SER A 221 20.05 -10.74 -4.58
C SER A 221 21.00 -9.83 -3.82
N LEU A 222 21.70 -8.90 -4.51
CA LEU A 222 22.56 -7.91 -3.88
C LEU A 222 21.72 -6.98 -2.99
N MET A 223 20.62 -6.48 -3.51
CA MET A 223 19.74 -5.55 -2.79
C MET A 223 19.06 -6.19 -1.59
N GLN A 224 18.74 -7.47 -1.65
CA GLN A 224 18.26 -8.20 -0.46
C GLN A 224 19.27 -8.14 0.69
N ARG A 225 20.58 -8.29 0.40
CA ARG A 225 21.65 -8.19 1.42
C ARG A 225 21.82 -6.76 1.94
N VAL A 226 21.69 -5.77 1.06
CA VAL A 226 21.78 -4.35 1.44
C VAL A 226 20.65 -3.99 2.40
N VAL A 227 19.40 -4.30 2.04
CA VAL A 227 18.25 -3.95 2.89
C VAL A 227 18.29 -4.66 4.25
N ALA A 228 18.78 -5.90 4.33
CA ALA A 228 18.97 -6.58 5.60
C ALA A 228 19.92 -5.86 6.57
N LYS A 229 20.90 -5.13 6.05
CA LYS A 229 21.82 -4.30 6.84
C LYS A 229 21.25 -2.92 7.19
N CYS A 230 20.21 -2.49 6.47
CA CYS A 230 19.60 -1.17 6.60
C CYS A 230 18.15 -1.25 7.08
N VAL A 231 17.70 -2.41 7.56
CA VAL A 231 16.28 -2.69 7.86
C VAL A 231 15.67 -1.71 8.86
N ASP A 232 16.47 -1.20 9.79
CA ASP A 232 16.06 -0.24 10.83
C ASP A 232 16.51 1.20 10.50
N ALA A 233 17.08 1.43 9.31
CA ALA A 233 17.44 2.79 8.88
C ALA A 233 16.19 3.61 8.58
N GLN A 234 16.26 4.90 8.91
CA GLN A 234 15.13 5.81 8.76
C GLN A 234 15.43 6.91 7.74
N VAL A 235 14.37 7.40 7.12
CA VAL A 235 14.45 8.56 6.24
C VAL A 235 14.77 9.83 7.05
N ASN A 236 15.28 10.85 6.36
CA ASN A 236 15.34 12.19 6.95
C ASN A 236 13.93 12.82 6.98
N LEU A 237 13.15 12.41 7.99
CA LEU A 237 11.75 12.85 8.14
C LEU A 237 11.64 14.38 8.31
N GLU A 238 12.62 15.02 8.97
CA GLU A 238 12.65 16.47 9.19
C GLU A 238 12.70 17.24 7.86
N ALA A 239 13.48 16.77 6.89
CA ALA A 239 13.57 17.39 5.57
C ALA A 239 12.22 17.32 4.82
N TYR A 240 11.54 16.16 4.89
CA TYR A 240 10.22 16.00 4.29
C TYR A 240 9.17 16.87 5.00
N ASP A 241 9.20 16.93 6.33
CA ASP A 241 8.26 17.73 7.12
C ASP A 241 8.41 19.23 6.87
N LYS A 242 9.66 19.71 6.76
CA LYS A 242 9.95 21.11 6.38
C LYS A 242 9.34 21.46 5.04
N ASN A 243 9.50 20.60 4.02
CA ASN A 243 8.91 20.81 2.69
C ASN A 243 7.37 20.77 2.75
N ARG A 244 6.80 19.79 3.46
CA ARG A 244 5.36 19.66 3.68
C ARG A 244 4.76 20.93 4.25
N LYS A 245 5.34 21.44 5.36
CA LYS A 245 4.88 22.67 6.04
C LYS A 245 4.98 23.87 5.11
N ALA A 246 6.11 24.06 4.44
CA ALA A 246 6.33 25.20 3.57
C ALA A 246 5.30 25.25 2.41
N ILE A 247 5.02 24.12 1.78
CA ILE A 247 4.05 24.04 0.67
C ILE A 247 2.62 24.21 1.19
N TYR A 248 2.25 23.48 2.26
CA TYR A 248 0.91 23.55 2.84
C TYR A 248 0.56 24.96 3.30
N GLU A 249 1.44 25.59 4.10
CA GLU A 249 1.22 26.94 4.60
C GLU A 249 1.25 27.99 3.51
N GLY A 250 2.13 27.83 2.52
CA GLY A 250 2.21 28.74 1.36
C GLY A 250 0.93 28.71 0.53
N LEU A 251 0.41 27.53 0.20
CA LEU A 251 -0.80 27.39 -0.60
C LEU A 251 -2.05 27.84 0.16
N THR A 252 -2.17 27.51 1.45
CA THR A 252 -3.32 27.95 2.27
C THR A 252 -3.35 29.47 2.46
N LYS A 253 -2.20 30.14 2.60
CA LYS A 253 -2.11 31.61 2.60
C LYS A 253 -2.57 32.25 1.29
N LEU A 254 -2.41 31.55 0.18
CA LEU A 254 -2.87 31.97 -1.14
C LEU A 254 -4.35 31.65 -1.39
N GLY A 255 -5.05 31.05 -0.41
CA GLY A 255 -6.46 30.72 -0.51
C GLY A 255 -6.77 29.38 -1.15
N PHE A 256 -5.78 28.51 -1.40
CA PHE A 256 -6.04 27.15 -1.85
C PHE A 256 -6.61 26.29 -0.73
N GLU A 257 -7.59 25.46 -1.08
CA GLU A 257 -8.16 24.46 -0.17
C GLU A 257 -7.42 23.12 -0.32
N CYS A 258 -6.93 22.58 0.77
CA CYS A 258 -6.34 21.23 0.84
C CYS A 258 -6.43 20.67 2.25
N VAL A 259 -6.59 19.36 2.36
CA VAL A 259 -6.47 18.66 3.63
C VAL A 259 -5.00 18.63 4.03
N LYS A 260 -4.70 18.92 5.31
CA LYS A 260 -3.33 18.86 5.83
C LYS A 260 -2.82 17.42 5.75
N PRO A 261 -1.73 17.15 5.01
CA PRO A 261 -1.21 15.79 4.93
C PRO A 261 -0.54 15.39 6.25
N GLU A 262 -0.87 14.19 6.72
CA GLU A 262 -0.32 13.58 7.94
C GLU A 262 0.80 12.59 7.63
N GLY A 263 0.90 12.16 6.37
CA GLY A 263 1.89 11.21 5.91
C GLY A 263 2.22 11.32 4.42
N ALA A 264 3.06 10.42 3.92
CA ALA A 264 3.60 10.40 2.58
C ALA A 264 4.34 11.72 2.22
N PHE A 265 4.39 12.10 0.95
CA PHE A 265 4.97 13.38 0.51
C PHE A 265 4.10 14.02 -0.60
N TYR A 266 2.82 13.78 -0.52
CA TYR A 266 1.83 14.37 -1.43
C TYR A 266 1.03 15.43 -0.73
N LEU A 267 0.58 16.41 -1.49
CA LEU A 267 -0.41 17.39 -1.10
C LEU A 267 -1.51 17.40 -2.16
N PHE A 268 -2.73 17.02 -1.77
CA PHE A 268 -3.88 16.96 -2.66
C PHE A 268 -4.66 18.26 -2.55
N VAL A 269 -4.52 19.10 -3.57
CA VAL A 269 -5.02 20.47 -3.59
C VAL A 269 -6.27 20.55 -4.47
N LYS A 270 -7.32 21.18 -3.96
CA LYS A 270 -8.52 21.47 -4.75
C LYS A 270 -8.18 22.48 -5.85
N SER A 271 -8.52 22.14 -7.09
CA SER A 271 -8.34 23.06 -8.21
C SER A 271 -9.18 24.33 -8.00
N PRO A 272 -8.62 25.53 -8.26
CA PRO A 272 -9.38 26.78 -8.19
C PRO A 272 -10.35 26.95 -9.35
N VAL A 273 -10.29 26.09 -10.37
CA VAL A 273 -11.19 26.06 -11.53
C VAL A 273 -11.78 24.67 -11.69
N GLU A 274 -12.92 24.56 -12.35
CA GLU A 274 -13.68 23.30 -12.47
C GLU A 274 -12.88 22.19 -13.16
N ASP A 275 -12.14 22.54 -14.24
CA ASP A 275 -11.26 21.61 -14.95
C ASP A 275 -9.82 21.76 -14.42
N GLU A 276 -9.38 20.79 -13.62
CA GLU A 276 -8.01 20.78 -13.06
C GLU A 276 -6.93 20.68 -14.14
N THR A 277 -7.24 20.15 -15.33
CA THR A 277 -6.25 20.06 -16.41
C THR A 277 -5.90 21.43 -16.95
N VAL A 278 -6.89 22.32 -17.06
CA VAL A 278 -6.70 23.74 -17.44
C VAL A 278 -5.79 24.44 -16.42
N PHE A 279 -5.99 24.19 -15.13
CA PHE A 279 -5.15 24.75 -14.08
C PHE A 279 -3.72 24.20 -14.14
N CYS A 280 -3.55 22.90 -14.30
CA CYS A 280 -2.23 22.26 -14.44
C CYS A 280 -1.45 22.81 -15.66
N GLU A 281 -2.12 22.99 -16.81
CA GLU A 281 -1.48 23.55 -17.99
C GLU A 281 -1.14 25.05 -17.82
N ALA A 282 -1.95 25.82 -17.10
CA ALA A 282 -1.62 27.20 -16.75
C ALA A 282 -0.38 27.26 -15.82
N ALA A 283 -0.32 26.38 -14.81
CA ALA A 283 0.81 26.29 -13.89
C ALA A 283 2.13 25.92 -14.60
N LYS A 284 2.08 25.06 -15.61
CA LYS A 284 3.24 24.71 -16.45
C LYS A 284 3.91 25.95 -17.09
N LYS A 285 3.12 26.94 -17.49
CA LYS A 285 3.66 28.18 -18.07
C LYS A 285 4.51 28.99 -17.09
N HIS A 286 4.38 28.68 -15.80
CA HIS A 286 5.16 29.24 -14.70
C HIS A 286 6.17 28.26 -14.11
N ASN A 287 6.51 27.20 -14.85
CA ASN A 287 7.43 26.12 -14.40
C ASN A 287 6.95 25.37 -13.15
N ILE A 288 5.66 25.32 -12.89
CA ILE A 288 5.07 24.54 -11.80
C ILE A 288 4.44 23.30 -12.42
N LEU A 289 4.93 22.12 -12.01
CA LEU A 289 4.41 20.84 -12.47
C LEU A 289 3.48 20.24 -11.39
N MET A 290 2.28 19.89 -11.80
CA MET A 290 1.28 19.21 -10.98
C MET A 290 0.69 18.04 -11.76
N VAL A 291 0.20 17.03 -11.04
CA VAL A 291 -0.47 15.87 -11.64
C VAL A 291 -1.97 16.08 -11.45
N PRO A 292 -2.77 16.11 -12.54
CA PRO A 292 -4.23 16.19 -12.41
C PRO A 292 -4.78 14.90 -11.77
N ALA A 293 -5.87 15.03 -11.01
CA ALA A 293 -6.49 13.90 -10.30
C ALA A 293 -7.14 12.89 -11.25
N SER A 294 -7.49 13.32 -12.45
CA SER A 294 -8.10 12.49 -13.50
C SER A 294 -7.09 11.65 -14.30
N SER A 295 -5.78 11.80 -14.04
CA SER A 295 -4.71 11.14 -14.79
C SER A 295 -4.43 9.71 -14.33
#